data_977c8a3e15edfc235ef6d0bcd8f5cc18
#
_entry.id   977c8a3e15edfc235ef6d0bcd8f5cc18
#
_cell.length_a   1.000
_cell.length_b   1.000
_cell.length_c   1.000
_cell.angle_alpha   90.00
_cell.angle_beta   90.00
_cell.angle_gamma   90.00
#
_symmetry.space_group_name_H-M   'P 1'
#
loop_
_entity.id
_entity.type
_entity.pdbx_description
1 polymer ?
#
loop_
_entity_poly.entity_id
_entity_poly.type
_entity_poly.pdbx_seq_one_letter_code
_entity_poly.pdbx_strand_id
1 'polypeptide(L)'
;MKIFARKIILLLIPILWMCFQSIERTSNDLYKYEVVVPNLSIPWGFTFLPDNSILITEKAGKLTHFKNGKKHEVAGLPKVEQYGQGGLMDIELHPDFENNNFIYFTYASSSGEGKGVNTALTRAVFKDGKLTNKKTLYKASPNSNKGQHFGSRIAFDNEGYLYFSVGDRGNRDDYPQDIMKDCGKIYRLYDDGRIPDDNPFVNVAGAKKAIYSYGHRNPQGMEMNPFTNEIWTHEHGPRGGDEINIIKAGKNYGWPKASYGINYSGSKFTNKKTIEGMENPLHHWTPSIAPSGMAFVNSDRYPELQGKLLVGSLKFQYVSVCELNNGKVVKEEKIL
;
A
#
# COMPACT_ATOMS: atom_id res chain seq x y z
N MET A 1 -71.68 25.96 -63.05
CA MET A 1 -70.28 26.21 -62.79
C MET A 1 -70.00 25.73 -61.32
N LYS A 2 -69.56 24.52 -61.17
CA LYS A 2 -69.34 23.84 -59.86
C LYS A 2 -67.84 23.81 -59.57
N ILE A 3 -67.41 24.50 -58.54
CA ILE A 3 -66.04 24.53 -58.07
C ILE A 3 -65.82 23.39 -57.09
N PHE A 4 -64.94 22.41 -57.45
CA PHE A 4 -64.50 21.34 -56.58
C PHE A 4 -63.37 21.82 -55.65
N ALA A 5 -63.66 21.82 -54.35
CA ALA A 5 -62.64 22.03 -53.34
C ALA A 5 -61.95 20.72 -53.00
N ARG A 6 -60.67 20.61 -53.33
CA ARG A 6 -59.80 19.47 -52.88
C ARG A 6 -59.40 19.71 -51.42
N LYS A 7 -59.80 18.81 -50.53
CA LYS A 7 -59.30 18.72 -49.16
C LYS A 7 -57.95 18.00 -49.17
N ILE A 8 -56.92 18.73 -48.77
CA ILE A 8 -55.59 18.16 -48.48
C ILE A 8 -55.64 17.62 -47.07
N ILE A 9 -55.53 16.30 -46.91
CA ILE A 9 -55.38 15.64 -45.60
C ILE A 9 -53.89 15.64 -45.30
N LEU A 10 -53.42 16.45 -44.36
CA LEU A 10 -52.07 16.38 -43.75
C LEU A 10 -52.05 15.22 -42.74
N LEU A 11 -51.35 14.12 -43.12
CA LEU A 11 -51.00 13.06 -42.21
C LEU A 11 -49.85 13.55 -41.32
N LEU A 12 -50.14 13.89 -40.08
CA LEU A 12 -49.15 14.08 -39.02
C LEU A 12 -48.65 12.72 -38.57
N ILE A 13 -47.42 12.35 -38.97
CA ILE A 13 -46.68 11.22 -38.40
C ILE A 13 -46.03 11.68 -37.09
N PRO A 14 -46.41 11.10 -35.94
CA PRO A 14 -45.68 11.38 -34.71
C PRO A 14 -44.32 10.73 -34.81
N ILE A 15 -43.26 11.51 -34.89
CA ILE A 15 -41.89 11.07 -34.69
C ILE A 15 -41.74 10.68 -33.23
N LEU A 16 -41.80 9.35 -32.99
CA LEU A 16 -41.47 8.77 -31.68
C LEU A 16 -39.97 8.96 -31.45
N TRP A 17 -39.60 9.97 -30.73
CA TRP A 17 -38.25 10.11 -30.18
C TRP A 17 -38.09 9.01 -29.11
N MET A 18 -37.53 7.86 -29.49
CA MET A 18 -36.98 6.92 -28.54
C MET A 18 -35.76 7.56 -27.91
N CYS A 19 -35.95 8.18 -26.74
CA CYS A 19 -34.86 8.43 -25.82
C CYS A 19 -34.26 7.09 -25.44
N PHE A 20 -33.16 6.70 -26.07
CA PHE A 20 -32.23 5.74 -25.49
C PHE A 20 -31.64 6.41 -24.26
N GLN A 21 -32.28 6.24 -23.11
CA GLN A 21 -31.60 6.40 -21.84
C GLN A 21 -30.55 5.28 -21.79
N SER A 22 -29.30 5.64 -22.04
CA SER A 22 -28.18 4.80 -21.59
C SER A 22 -28.35 4.68 -20.08
N ILE A 23 -28.72 3.48 -19.63
CA ILE A 23 -28.65 3.13 -18.22
C ILE A 23 -27.15 3.21 -17.90
N GLU A 24 -26.70 4.32 -17.31
CA GLU A 24 -25.39 4.36 -16.67
C GLU A 24 -25.43 3.31 -15.56
N ARG A 25 -24.83 2.14 -15.83
CA ARG A 25 -24.58 1.15 -14.79
C ARG A 25 -23.66 1.82 -13.77
N THR A 26 -24.13 1.96 -12.55
CA THR A 26 -23.26 2.39 -11.46
C THR A 26 -22.13 1.37 -11.32
N SER A 27 -20.91 1.81 -11.01
CA SER A 27 -19.75 0.92 -10.87
C SER A 27 -20.00 -0.25 -9.92
N ASN A 28 -20.87 -0.08 -8.93
CA ASN A 28 -21.27 -1.12 -7.97
C ASN A 28 -22.05 -2.31 -8.58
N ASP A 29 -22.62 -2.14 -9.78
CA ASP A 29 -23.35 -3.24 -10.45
C ASP A 29 -22.43 -4.15 -11.28
N LEU A 30 -21.19 -3.72 -11.52
CA LEU A 30 -20.21 -4.43 -12.34
C LEU A 30 -19.38 -5.44 -11.55
N TYR A 31 -19.21 -5.23 -10.25
CA TYR A 31 -18.34 -6.05 -9.41
C TYR A 31 -19.10 -6.66 -8.24
N LYS A 32 -18.78 -7.92 -7.97
CA LYS A 32 -19.28 -8.64 -6.78
C LYS A 32 -18.10 -9.10 -5.96
N TYR A 33 -18.24 -9.03 -4.64
CA TYR A 33 -17.25 -9.60 -3.74
C TYR A 33 -17.74 -10.94 -3.18
N GLU A 34 -16.78 -11.81 -2.89
CA GLU A 34 -16.99 -13.09 -2.25
C GLU A 34 -16.04 -13.24 -1.07
N VAL A 35 -16.55 -13.78 0.05
CA VAL A 35 -15.73 -14.07 1.21
C VAL A 35 -14.97 -15.37 0.98
N VAL A 36 -13.68 -15.30 0.67
CA VAL A 36 -12.82 -16.46 0.44
C VAL A 36 -12.36 -17.09 1.74
N VAL A 37 -11.97 -16.28 2.73
CA VAL A 37 -11.47 -16.75 4.03
C VAL A 37 -12.25 -16.06 5.15
N PRO A 38 -13.27 -16.73 5.73
CA PRO A 38 -14.09 -16.14 6.78
C PRO A 38 -13.39 -16.19 8.16
N ASN A 39 -13.88 -15.38 9.11
CA ASN A 39 -13.52 -15.45 10.52
C ASN A 39 -12.01 -15.30 10.79
N LEU A 40 -11.39 -14.30 10.15
CA LEU A 40 -10.08 -13.78 10.51
C LEU A 40 -10.24 -12.73 11.63
N SER A 41 -9.25 -12.61 12.53
CA SER A 41 -9.32 -11.64 13.62
C SER A 41 -9.05 -10.23 13.11
N ILE A 42 -7.80 -9.87 12.88
CA ILE A 42 -7.40 -8.60 12.27
C ILE A 42 -6.38 -8.97 11.19
N PRO A 43 -6.84 -9.36 9.98
CA PRO A 43 -5.93 -9.65 8.87
C PRO A 43 -5.19 -8.36 8.48
N TRP A 44 -3.86 -8.47 8.33
CA TRP A 44 -3.03 -7.32 8.01
C TRP A 44 -2.49 -7.36 6.59
N GLY A 45 -1.90 -8.48 6.19
CA GLY A 45 -1.37 -8.74 4.87
C GLY A 45 -1.63 -10.18 4.44
N PHE A 46 -1.52 -10.44 3.15
CA PHE A 46 -1.62 -11.78 2.60
C PHE A 46 -0.82 -11.89 1.30
N THR A 47 -0.42 -13.12 0.97
CA THR A 47 0.23 -13.44 -0.31
C THR A 47 -0.25 -14.80 -0.82
N PHE A 48 -0.28 -14.98 -2.15
CA PHE A 48 -0.65 -16.23 -2.78
C PHE A 48 0.59 -17.11 -2.98
N LEU A 49 0.49 -18.37 -2.60
CA LEU A 49 1.48 -19.39 -2.93
C LEU A 49 1.29 -19.88 -4.38
N PRO A 50 2.32 -20.49 -5.02
CA PRO A 50 2.22 -21.00 -6.40
C PRO A 50 1.09 -22.00 -6.62
N ASP A 51 0.64 -22.70 -5.58
CA ASP A 51 -0.49 -23.64 -5.60
C ASP A 51 -1.86 -22.96 -5.37
N ASN A 52 -1.92 -21.63 -5.43
CA ASN A 52 -3.08 -20.78 -5.16
C ASN A 52 -3.61 -20.85 -3.71
N SER A 53 -2.91 -21.49 -2.79
CA SER A 53 -3.19 -21.33 -1.37
C SER A 53 -2.71 -19.97 -0.86
N ILE A 54 -3.18 -19.52 0.30
CA ILE A 54 -2.97 -18.16 0.77
C ILE A 54 -2.27 -18.18 2.13
N LEU A 55 -1.21 -17.41 2.29
CA LEU A 55 -0.65 -17.07 3.60
C LEU A 55 -1.23 -15.73 4.06
N ILE A 56 -1.75 -15.68 5.27
CA ILE A 56 -2.42 -14.50 5.83
C ILE A 56 -1.85 -14.19 7.20
N THR A 57 -1.39 -12.97 7.40
CA THR A 57 -0.95 -12.47 8.71
C THR A 57 -2.14 -11.90 9.48
N GLU A 58 -2.24 -12.26 10.74
CA GLU A 58 -3.19 -11.67 11.68
C GLU A 58 -2.41 -10.88 12.74
N LYS A 59 -2.81 -9.64 12.99
CA LYS A 59 -2.09 -8.67 13.83
C LYS A 59 -1.66 -9.22 15.20
N ALA A 60 -2.45 -10.11 15.78
CA ALA A 60 -2.16 -10.72 17.08
C ALA A 60 -0.91 -11.63 17.10
N GLY A 61 -0.23 -11.82 15.95
CA GLY A 61 0.95 -12.68 15.85
C GLY A 61 0.61 -14.10 15.40
N LYS A 62 -0.42 -14.25 14.57
CA LYS A 62 -0.80 -15.51 13.95
C LYS A 62 -0.55 -15.45 12.44
N LEU A 63 0.08 -16.48 11.89
CA LEU A 63 0.20 -16.70 10.46
C LEU A 63 -0.69 -17.89 10.07
N THR A 64 -1.66 -17.63 9.21
CA THR A 64 -2.64 -18.61 8.74
C THR A 64 -2.30 -19.03 7.32
N HIS A 65 -2.18 -20.33 7.05
CA HIS A 65 -2.14 -20.92 5.72
C HIS A 65 -3.55 -21.43 5.38
N PHE A 66 -4.19 -20.80 4.40
CA PHE A 66 -5.49 -21.22 3.90
C PHE A 66 -5.31 -22.06 2.62
N LYS A 67 -5.67 -23.33 2.72
CA LYS A 67 -5.53 -24.31 1.64
C LYS A 67 -6.72 -25.27 1.62
N ASN A 68 -7.28 -25.52 0.43
CA ASN A 68 -8.41 -26.44 0.25
C ASN A 68 -9.61 -26.15 1.17
N GLY A 69 -9.96 -24.85 1.33
CA GLY A 69 -11.06 -24.40 2.16
C GLY A 69 -10.79 -24.49 3.69
N LYS A 70 -9.58 -24.83 4.13
CA LYS A 70 -9.22 -25.00 5.54
C LYS A 70 -8.12 -24.04 5.96
N LYS A 71 -8.23 -23.54 7.19
CA LYS A 71 -7.21 -22.74 7.84
C LYS A 71 -6.27 -23.61 8.66
N HIS A 72 -4.98 -23.48 8.43
CA HIS A 72 -3.90 -24.13 9.20
C HIS A 72 -3.02 -23.04 9.81
N GLU A 73 -2.69 -23.17 11.08
CA GLU A 73 -1.76 -22.25 11.72
C GLU A 73 -0.32 -22.64 11.35
N VAL A 74 0.46 -21.64 10.92
CA VAL A 74 1.87 -21.82 10.57
C VAL A 74 2.72 -21.66 11.84
N ALA A 75 3.47 -22.69 12.18
CA ALA A 75 4.33 -22.66 13.34
C ALA A 75 5.68 -21.96 13.06
N GLY A 76 6.32 -21.48 14.13
CA GLY A 76 7.71 -21.00 14.06
C GLY A 76 7.87 -19.49 13.88
N LEU A 77 6.83 -18.67 14.02
CA LEU A 77 6.99 -17.22 14.11
C LEU A 77 7.97 -16.80 15.24
N PRO A 78 8.68 -15.67 15.09
CA PRO A 78 9.35 -15.05 16.22
C PRO A 78 8.33 -14.51 17.24
N LYS A 79 8.81 -14.05 18.40
CA LYS A 79 7.96 -13.32 19.31
C LYS A 79 7.47 -12.03 18.66
N VAL A 80 6.16 -11.91 18.49
CA VAL A 80 5.48 -10.72 17.94
C VAL A 80 4.87 -9.94 19.10
N GLU A 81 5.12 -8.65 19.14
CA GLU A 81 4.53 -7.75 20.12
C GLU A 81 3.29 -7.08 19.52
N GLN A 82 2.09 -7.42 20.00
CA GLN A 82 0.88 -6.68 19.63
C GLN A 82 0.83 -5.36 20.43
N TYR A 83 1.16 -4.25 19.76
CA TYR A 83 1.25 -2.94 20.40
C TYR A 83 0.68 -1.83 19.54
N GLY A 84 -0.43 -1.24 19.93
CA GLY A 84 -1.11 -0.19 19.15
C GLY A 84 -1.51 -0.67 17.76
N GLN A 85 -1.00 -0.03 16.72
CA GLN A 85 -1.21 -0.45 15.32
C GLN A 85 -0.31 -1.63 14.91
N GLY A 86 0.78 -1.88 15.63
CA GLY A 86 1.74 -2.95 15.33
C GLY A 86 1.32 -4.32 15.84
N GLY A 87 1.92 -5.33 15.26
CA GLY A 87 1.72 -6.76 15.50
C GLY A 87 2.48 -7.56 14.47
N LEU A 88 1.95 -8.69 14.00
CA LEU A 88 2.38 -9.32 12.76
C LEU A 88 1.72 -8.54 11.61
N MET A 89 2.53 -8.07 10.66
CA MET A 89 2.08 -7.09 9.68
C MET A 89 2.16 -7.65 8.26
N ASP A 90 3.03 -7.14 7.40
CA ASP A 90 3.07 -7.56 6.01
C ASP A 90 3.74 -8.90 5.80
N ILE A 91 3.44 -9.54 4.67
CA ILE A 91 4.06 -10.80 4.23
C ILE A 91 4.19 -10.79 2.71
N GLU A 92 5.37 -11.21 2.22
CA GLU A 92 5.67 -11.28 0.80
C GLU A 92 6.48 -12.53 0.50
N LEU A 93 6.30 -13.12 -0.70
CA LEU A 93 7.15 -14.21 -1.19
C LEU A 93 8.41 -13.65 -1.83
N HIS A 94 9.49 -14.43 -1.78
CA HIS A 94 10.62 -14.17 -2.66
C HIS A 94 10.20 -14.33 -4.13
N PRO A 95 10.69 -13.52 -5.09
CA PRO A 95 10.38 -13.70 -6.50
C PRO A 95 10.69 -15.11 -7.04
N ASP A 96 11.70 -15.77 -6.50
CA ASP A 96 12.08 -17.15 -6.82
C ASP A 96 11.64 -18.17 -5.72
N PHE A 97 10.42 -17.97 -5.18
CA PHE A 97 9.89 -18.78 -4.07
C PHE A 97 9.84 -20.27 -4.39
N GLU A 98 9.52 -20.65 -5.61
CA GLU A 98 9.42 -22.05 -6.04
C GLU A 98 10.70 -22.84 -5.80
N ASN A 99 11.87 -22.19 -5.91
CA ASN A 99 13.17 -22.81 -5.72
C ASN A 99 13.67 -22.69 -4.28
N ASN A 100 13.40 -21.58 -3.57
CA ASN A 100 14.02 -21.28 -2.28
C ASN A 100 13.09 -21.35 -1.08
N ASN A 101 11.76 -21.32 -1.30
CA ASN A 101 10.72 -21.27 -0.28
C ASN A 101 10.86 -20.10 0.71
N PHE A 102 11.51 -19.02 0.32
CA PHE A 102 11.67 -17.85 1.18
C PHE A 102 10.42 -17.01 1.22
N ILE A 103 10.02 -16.66 2.44
CA ILE A 103 9.03 -15.64 2.73
C ILE A 103 9.65 -14.54 3.57
N TYR A 104 9.12 -13.33 3.41
CA TYR A 104 9.50 -12.14 4.15
C TYR A 104 8.29 -11.64 4.89
N PHE A 105 8.49 -11.22 6.12
CA PHE A 105 7.41 -10.63 6.90
C PHE A 105 7.93 -9.57 7.85
N THR A 106 7.10 -8.59 8.11
CA THR A 106 7.36 -7.54 9.07
C THR A 106 6.52 -7.73 10.33
N TYR A 107 7.07 -7.35 11.46
CA TYR A 107 6.37 -7.43 12.73
C TYR A 107 6.90 -6.41 13.75
N ALA A 108 6.09 -6.11 14.75
CA ALA A 108 6.50 -5.29 15.88
C ALA A 108 7.35 -6.14 16.83
N SER A 109 8.56 -5.66 17.11
CA SER A 109 9.54 -6.32 17.98
C SER A 109 10.03 -5.40 19.08
N SER A 110 10.16 -5.91 20.30
CA SER A 110 10.75 -5.21 21.45
C SER A 110 12.27 -5.40 21.56
N SER A 111 12.89 -6.17 20.66
CA SER A 111 14.35 -6.33 20.63
C SER A 111 15.05 -5.02 20.27
N GLY A 112 16.31 -4.88 20.69
CA GLY A 112 17.14 -3.73 20.38
C GLY A 112 17.02 -2.59 21.38
N GLU A 113 17.50 -1.41 20.99
CA GLU A 113 17.67 -0.23 21.84
C GLU A 113 16.34 0.50 22.09
N GLY A 114 16.17 1.03 23.30
CA GLY A 114 15.03 1.84 23.72
C GLY A 114 13.86 1.02 24.25
N LYS A 115 12.92 1.71 24.92
CA LYS A 115 11.68 1.11 25.45
C LYS A 115 10.60 1.05 24.38
N GLY A 116 9.72 0.04 24.45
CA GLY A 116 8.62 -0.14 23.52
C GLY A 116 8.98 -1.07 22.36
N VAL A 117 8.50 -0.78 21.17
CA VAL A 117 8.64 -1.65 20.00
C VAL A 117 8.96 -0.85 18.74
N ASN A 118 9.55 -1.50 17.74
CA ASN A 118 9.67 -0.97 16.39
C ASN A 118 9.56 -2.08 15.36
N THR A 119 9.44 -1.72 14.09
CA THR A 119 9.32 -2.64 12.97
C THR A 119 10.60 -3.47 12.81
N ALA A 120 10.44 -4.77 12.69
CA ALA A 120 11.46 -5.73 12.28
C ALA A 120 11.05 -6.39 10.97
N LEU A 121 12.03 -6.67 10.10
CA LEU A 121 11.90 -7.42 8.88
C LEU A 121 12.65 -8.75 9.02
N THR A 122 11.99 -9.87 8.75
CA THR A 122 12.56 -11.21 8.84
C THR A 122 12.30 -12.00 7.55
N ARG A 123 13.32 -12.73 7.09
CA ARG A 123 13.22 -13.80 6.09
C ARG A 123 13.17 -15.15 6.80
N ALA A 124 12.36 -16.07 6.28
CA ALA A 124 12.29 -17.45 6.73
C ALA A 124 12.06 -18.41 5.56
N VAL A 125 12.36 -19.67 5.74
CA VAL A 125 11.93 -20.74 4.84
C VAL A 125 10.56 -21.23 5.29
N PHE A 126 9.56 -21.17 4.41
CA PHE A 126 8.24 -21.74 4.62
C PHE A 126 8.14 -23.11 3.97
N LYS A 127 8.01 -24.15 4.74
CA LYS A 127 7.83 -25.52 4.27
C LYS A 127 7.00 -26.33 5.25
N ASP A 128 6.09 -27.16 4.74
CA ASP A 128 5.27 -28.09 5.54
C ASP A 128 4.55 -27.44 6.73
N GLY A 129 4.01 -26.22 6.51
CA GLY A 129 3.27 -25.45 7.53
C GLY A 129 4.15 -24.88 8.65
N LYS A 130 5.46 -24.77 8.43
CA LYS A 130 6.42 -24.27 9.43
C LYS A 130 7.37 -23.24 8.85
N LEU A 131 7.82 -22.33 9.71
CA LEU A 131 8.90 -21.39 9.44
C LEU A 131 10.21 -21.89 10.06
N THR A 132 11.22 -22.07 9.23
CA THR A 132 12.57 -22.47 9.61
C THR A 132 13.59 -21.46 9.12
N ASN A 133 14.86 -21.58 9.49
CA ASN A 133 15.98 -20.76 9.04
C ASN A 133 15.67 -19.24 9.07
N LYS A 134 15.02 -18.80 10.14
CA LYS A 134 14.66 -17.39 10.34
C LYS A 134 15.90 -16.52 10.49
N LYS A 135 15.95 -15.43 9.71
CA LYS A 135 17.00 -14.41 9.79
C LYS A 135 16.33 -13.03 9.85
N THR A 136 16.54 -12.29 10.94
CA THR A 136 16.16 -10.88 10.98
C THR A 136 17.10 -10.11 10.07
N LEU A 137 16.57 -9.52 9.01
CA LEU A 137 17.32 -8.77 8.01
C LEU A 137 17.51 -7.32 8.43
N TYR A 138 16.51 -6.76 9.10
CA TYR A 138 16.53 -5.39 9.60
C TYR A 138 15.70 -5.26 10.87
N LYS A 139 16.13 -4.38 11.77
CA LYS A 139 15.37 -3.96 12.94
C LYS A 139 15.54 -2.47 13.11
N ALA A 140 14.44 -1.72 12.92
CA ALA A 140 14.45 -0.26 13.09
C ALA A 140 14.71 0.13 14.54
N SER A 141 15.53 1.16 14.73
CA SER A 141 16.02 1.65 16.03
C SER A 141 15.93 3.18 16.11
N PRO A 142 15.69 3.74 17.32
CA PRO A 142 15.35 3.05 18.56
C PRO A 142 13.89 2.55 18.58
N ASN A 143 13.57 1.74 19.58
CA ASN A 143 12.18 1.38 19.90
C ASN A 143 11.37 2.63 20.31
N SER A 144 10.05 2.58 20.18
CA SER A 144 9.15 3.66 20.55
C SER A 144 7.98 3.13 21.40
N ASN A 145 7.65 3.88 22.44
CA ASN A 145 6.45 3.65 23.24
C ASN A 145 5.16 4.17 22.58
N LYS A 146 5.27 4.80 21.40
CA LYS A 146 4.09 5.25 20.66
C LYS A 146 3.50 4.11 19.83
N GLY A 147 2.18 3.94 19.90
CA GLY A 147 1.48 2.80 19.30
C GLY A 147 1.15 2.93 17.82
N GLN A 148 1.57 4.00 17.13
CA GLN A 148 1.18 4.29 15.75
C GLN A 148 2.32 4.23 14.74
N HIS A 149 1.95 4.21 13.45
CA HIS A 149 2.76 4.43 12.27
C HIS A 149 3.96 3.46 12.16
N PHE A 150 3.65 2.19 11.99
CA PHE A 150 4.68 1.15 11.80
C PHE A 150 5.20 1.07 10.35
N GLY A 151 4.48 1.63 9.38
CA GLY A 151 4.76 1.40 7.95
C GLY A 151 4.56 -0.06 7.61
N SER A 152 5.64 -0.80 7.44
CA SER A 152 5.75 -2.26 7.41
C SER A 152 5.57 -2.93 6.07
N ARG A 153 5.18 -2.23 5.00
CA ARG A 153 5.00 -2.82 3.68
C ARG A 153 6.32 -3.30 3.08
N ILE A 154 6.22 -4.39 2.32
CA ILE A 154 7.32 -5.07 1.63
C ILE A 154 7.00 -5.11 0.15
N ALA A 155 8.00 -4.90 -0.70
CA ALA A 155 7.92 -5.16 -2.14
C ALA A 155 9.29 -5.56 -2.67
N PHE A 156 9.31 -6.31 -3.77
CA PHE A 156 10.51 -6.57 -4.57
C PHE A 156 10.43 -5.82 -5.90
N ASP A 157 11.57 -5.38 -6.40
CA ASP A 157 11.68 -4.94 -7.78
C ASP A 157 12.14 -6.08 -8.71
N ASN A 158 12.20 -5.80 -10.01
CA ASN A 158 12.61 -6.79 -11.01
C ASN A 158 14.10 -7.15 -10.97
N GLU A 159 14.91 -6.38 -10.24
CA GLU A 159 16.33 -6.65 -10.02
C GLU A 159 16.56 -7.52 -8.76
N GLY A 160 15.46 -7.81 -8.03
CA GLY A 160 15.48 -8.63 -6.81
C GLY A 160 15.86 -7.85 -5.56
N TYR A 161 15.89 -6.52 -5.61
CA TYR A 161 16.02 -5.72 -4.40
C TYR A 161 14.75 -5.75 -3.58
N LEU A 162 14.93 -5.83 -2.28
CA LEU A 162 13.89 -5.82 -1.27
C LEU A 162 13.68 -4.41 -0.74
N TYR A 163 12.47 -3.88 -0.89
CA TYR A 163 12.05 -2.62 -0.29
C TYR A 163 11.11 -2.87 0.88
N PHE A 164 11.23 -2.05 1.92
CA PHE A 164 10.28 -2.05 3.02
C PHE A 164 10.15 -0.68 3.65
N SER A 165 9.05 -0.46 4.36
CA SER A 165 8.77 0.84 4.97
C SER A 165 8.76 0.78 6.49
N VAL A 166 9.17 1.88 7.14
CA VAL A 166 8.95 2.14 8.57
C VAL A 166 8.35 3.53 8.70
N GLY A 167 7.20 3.65 9.34
CA GLY A 167 6.55 4.92 9.59
C GLY A 167 7.30 5.78 10.63
N ASP A 168 6.86 7.01 10.85
CA ASP A 168 7.51 7.97 11.76
C ASP A 168 7.37 7.59 13.24
N ARG A 169 6.67 6.51 13.56
CA ARG A 169 6.41 6.00 14.91
C ARG A 169 5.87 7.08 15.85
N GLY A 170 5.13 8.07 15.29
CA GLY A 170 4.59 9.21 16.00
C GLY A 170 5.62 10.22 16.50
N ASN A 171 6.86 10.16 16.03
CA ASN A 171 7.94 11.11 16.31
C ASN A 171 8.13 12.05 15.11
N ARG A 172 7.05 12.68 14.72
CA ARG A 172 6.90 13.50 13.52
C ARG A 172 8.03 14.52 13.33
N ASP A 173 8.37 15.23 14.38
CA ASP A 173 9.26 16.38 14.27
C ASP A 173 10.75 15.99 14.33
N ASP A 174 11.06 14.76 14.76
CA ASP A 174 12.44 14.30 14.97
C ASP A 174 12.94 13.34 13.89
N TYR A 175 12.12 12.35 13.46
CA TYR A 175 12.64 11.21 12.73
C TYR A 175 12.55 11.31 11.21
N PRO A 176 11.42 11.74 10.58
CA PRO A 176 11.26 11.62 9.15
C PRO A 176 12.32 12.34 8.33
N GLN A 177 12.79 13.49 8.80
CA GLN A 177 13.76 14.34 8.11
C GLN A 177 15.22 14.05 8.48
N ASP A 178 15.48 13.24 9.50
CA ASP A 178 16.83 12.88 9.97
C ASP A 178 17.24 11.51 9.40
N ILE A 179 18.20 11.49 8.47
CA ILE A 179 18.71 10.27 7.86
C ILE A 179 19.65 9.47 8.79
N MET A 180 20.04 10.00 9.95
CA MET A 180 20.79 9.27 10.96
C MET A 180 19.89 8.37 11.82
N LYS A 181 18.57 8.54 11.73
CA LYS A 181 17.56 7.79 12.47
C LYS A 181 16.72 6.94 11.53
N ASP A 182 16.31 5.78 12.03
CA ASP A 182 15.23 5.01 11.40
C ASP A 182 13.90 5.76 11.57
N CYS A 183 12.84 5.27 11.00
CA CYS A 183 11.48 5.81 11.07
C CYS A 183 11.19 6.99 10.12
N GLY A 184 10.02 6.91 9.47
CA GLY A 184 9.65 7.82 8.40
C GLY A 184 10.50 7.60 7.13
N LYS A 185 10.80 6.34 6.81
CA LYS A 185 11.73 5.93 5.76
C LYS A 185 11.20 4.80 4.91
N ILE A 186 11.70 4.71 3.69
CA ILE A 186 11.69 3.51 2.86
C ILE A 186 13.14 3.06 2.72
N TYR A 187 13.35 1.76 2.80
CA TYR A 187 14.64 1.10 2.80
C TYR A 187 14.78 0.22 1.57
N ARG A 188 16.03 0.00 1.11
CA ARG A 188 16.37 -0.97 0.08
C ARG A 188 17.51 -1.87 0.56
N LEU A 189 17.33 -3.17 0.41
CA LEU A 189 18.28 -4.21 0.76
C LEU A 189 18.41 -5.22 -0.38
N TYR A 190 19.45 -6.01 -0.37
CA TYR A 190 19.40 -7.33 -1.02
C TYR A 190 18.45 -8.26 -0.27
N ASP A 191 18.02 -9.32 -0.93
CA ASP A 191 17.13 -10.36 -0.38
C ASP A 191 17.66 -11.02 0.90
N ASP A 192 18.97 -11.01 1.11
CA ASP A 192 19.67 -11.57 2.27
C ASP A 192 19.94 -10.56 3.40
N GLY A 193 19.52 -9.30 3.23
CA GLY A 193 19.65 -8.20 4.18
C GLY A 193 20.95 -7.41 4.06
N ARG A 194 21.84 -7.72 3.13
CA ARG A 194 22.99 -6.87 2.81
C ARG A 194 22.49 -5.55 2.24
N ILE A 195 23.25 -4.49 2.47
CA ILE A 195 22.95 -3.16 1.96
C ILE A 195 23.62 -3.00 0.59
N PRO A 196 22.87 -2.61 -0.46
CA PRO A 196 23.44 -2.32 -1.78
C PRO A 196 24.44 -1.15 -1.71
N ASP A 197 25.58 -1.30 -2.40
CA ASP A 197 26.66 -0.31 -2.40
C ASP A 197 26.27 1.00 -3.10
N ASP A 198 25.24 0.97 -3.95
CA ASP A 198 24.66 2.11 -4.65
C ASP A 198 23.46 2.75 -3.93
N ASN A 199 23.16 2.35 -2.68
CA ASN A 199 22.17 3.04 -1.88
C ASN A 199 22.58 4.52 -1.65
N PRO A 200 21.62 5.45 -1.68
CA PRO A 200 21.93 6.88 -1.78
C PRO A 200 22.71 7.44 -0.59
N PHE A 201 22.68 6.78 0.57
CA PHE A 201 23.32 7.30 1.79
C PHE A 201 24.47 6.42 2.32
N VAL A 202 24.98 5.47 1.52
CA VAL A 202 26.08 4.57 1.98
C VAL A 202 27.36 5.31 2.32
N ASN A 203 27.63 6.41 1.63
CA ASN A 203 28.83 7.24 1.79
C ASN A 203 28.60 8.46 2.68
N VAL A 204 27.41 8.62 3.28
CA VAL A 204 27.09 9.73 4.17
C VAL A 204 27.41 9.33 5.61
N ALA A 205 28.35 10.05 6.23
CA ALA A 205 28.76 9.76 7.59
C ALA A 205 27.59 9.85 8.58
N GLY A 206 27.40 8.82 9.42
CA GLY A 206 26.33 8.73 10.40
C GLY A 206 24.95 8.35 9.83
N ALA A 207 24.73 8.37 8.52
CA ALA A 207 23.45 7.98 7.94
C ALA A 207 23.19 6.48 8.08
N LYS A 208 21.92 6.12 8.19
CA LYS A 208 21.45 4.72 8.09
C LYS A 208 21.54 4.28 6.62
N LYS A 209 22.54 3.48 6.31
CA LYS A 209 22.93 3.11 4.93
C LYS A 209 21.85 2.38 4.14
N ALA A 210 20.90 1.74 4.82
CA ALA A 210 19.79 1.03 4.19
C ALA A 210 18.68 1.96 3.69
N ILE A 211 18.67 3.25 4.10
CA ILE A 211 17.66 4.20 3.68
C ILE A 211 17.75 4.43 2.18
N TYR A 212 16.58 4.31 1.51
CA TYR A 212 16.43 4.61 0.09
C TYR A 212 15.75 5.96 -0.15
N SER A 213 14.70 6.27 0.66
CA SER A 213 14.04 7.58 0.69
C SER A 213 13.60 7.95 2.10
N TYR A 214 13.29 9.23 2.34
CA TYR A 214 12.96 9.74 3.66
C TYR A 214 11.88 10.82 3.62
N GLY A 215 11.45 11.29 4.78
CA GLY A 215 10.37 12.27 4.86
C GLY A 215 8.97 11.67 4.70
N HIS A 216 8.79 10.42 5.14
CA HIS A 216 7.51 9.70 5.12
C HIS A 216 6.81 9.73 6.47
N ARG A 217 5.48 9.68 6.46
CA ARG A 217 4.68 9.57 7.68
C ARG A 217 4.36 8.11 8.03
N ASN A 218 3.59 7.45 7.22
CA ASN A 218 3.13 6.08 7.48
C ASN A 218 2.75 5.37 6.17
N PRO A 219 3.71 4.89 5.39
CA PRO A 219 3.43 4.13 4.18
C PRO A 219 2.72 2.81 4.53
N GLN A 220 1.50 2.65 4.02
CA GLN A 220 0.62 1.50 4.28
C GLN A 220 0.25 0.72 3.03
N GLY A 221 0.78 1.11 1.88
CA GLY A 221 0.82 0.37 0.64
C GLY A 221 2.17 0.52 -0.02
N MET A 222 2.66 -0.54 -0.63
CA MET A 222 3.87 -0.56 -1.44
C MET A 222 3.73 -1.66 -2.49
N GLU A 223 4.01 -1.31 -3.73
CA GLU A 223 3.92 -2.24 -4.85
C GLU A 223 4.90 -1.81 -5.94
N MET A 224 5.49 -2.75 -6.64
CA MET A 224 6.20 -2.46 -7.87
C MET A 224 5.19 -2.31 -9.01
N ASN A 225 5.26 -1.20 -9.74
CA ASN A 225 4.45 -1.01 -10.94
C ASN A 225 4.99 -1.94 -12.06
N PRO A 226 4.22 -2.95 -12.49
CA PRO A 226 4.70 -3.94 -13.47
C PRO A 226 4.89 -3.37 -14.87
N PHE A 227 4.44 -2.15 -15.13
CA PHE A 227 4.55 -1.48 -16.43
C PHE A 227 5.74 -0.52 -16.52
N THR A 228 6.24 -0.01 -15.36
CA THR A 228 7.33 0.98 -15.32
C THR A 228 8.53 0.53 -14.49
N ASN A 229 8.41 -0.56 -13.73
CA ASN A 229 9.41 -1.08 -12.78
C ASN A 229 9.76 -0.11 -11.64
N GLU A 230 8.87 0.81 -11.33
CA GLU A 230 9.04 1.77 -10.24
C GLU A 230 8.34 1.26 -8.98
N ILE A 231 8.92 1.51 -7.82
CA ILE A 231 8.26 1.26 -6.53
C ILE A 231 7.29 2.42 -6.26
N TRP A 232 6.03 2.08 -6.09
CA TRP A 232 4.97 2.99 -5.72
C TRP A 232 4.54 2.75 -4.29
N THR A 233 4.15 3.80 -3.60
CA THR A 233 3.60 3.71 -2.25
C THR A 233 2.37 4.59 -2.11
N HIS A 234 1.51 4.24 -1.16
CA HIS A 234 0.61 5.21 -0.58
C HIS A 234 0.87 5.31 0.91
N GLU A 235 0.62 6.48 1.47
CA GLU A 235 0.79 6.73 2.89
C GLU A 235 -0.33 7.57 3.49
N HIS A 236 -0.56 7.35 4.79
CA HIS A 236 -1.55 8.12 5.54
C HIS A 236 -1.06 9.52 5.86
N GLY A 237 -1.85 10.52 5.49
CA GLY A 237 -1.79 11.85 6.07
C GLY A 237 -2.41 11.88 7.48
N PRO A 238 -2.43 13.03 8.16
CA PRO A 238 -3.15 13.16 9.42
C PRO A 238 -4.68 13.32 9.19
N ARG A 239 -5.20 14.52 9.17
CA ARG A 239 -6.59 14.80 8.83
C ARG A 239 -6.64 15.34 7.39
N GLY A 240 -6.73 14.44 6.40
CA GLY A 240 -6.48 14.70 4.98
C GLY A 240 -5.01 14.55 4.61
N GLY A 241 -4.71 14.64 3.29
CA GLY A 241 -3.35 14.54 2.76
C GLY A 241 -2.77 13.13 2.83
N ASP A 242 -3.58 12.09 2.67
CA ASP A 242 -3.08 10.77 2.29
C ASP A 242 -2.53 10.89 0.87
N GLU A 243 -1.46 10.17 0.55
CA GLU A 243 -0.68 10.40 -0.66
C GLU A 243 -0.41 9.11 -1.45
N ILE A 244 -0.26 9.23 -2.77
CA ILE A 244 0.40 8.25 -3.63
C ILE A 244 1.72 8.85 -4.09
N ASN A 245 2.80 8.08 -3.97
CA ASN A 245 4.14 8.48 -4.30
C ASN A 245 4.87 7.44 -5.18
N ILE A 246 5.66 7.88 -6.16
CA ILE A 246 6.71 7.05 -6.79
C ILE A 246 7.99 7.23 -6.01
N ILE A 247 8.60 6.13 -5.59
CA ILE A 247 9.77 6.16 -4.71
C ILE A 247 11.06 6.24 -5.52
N LYS A 248 11.88 7.26 -5.21
CA LYS A 248 13.15 7.56 -5.87
C LYS A 248 14.30 7.61 -4.88
N ALA A 249 15.46 7.15 -5.32
CA ALA A 249 16.68 7.12 -4.51
C ALA A 249 17.05 8.51 -3.96
N GLY A 250 17.31 8.60 -2.66
CA GLY A 250 17.79 9.79 -1.98
C GLY A 250 16.77 10.92 -1.83
N LYS A 251 15.51 10.73 -2.26
CA LYS A 251 14.52 11.81 -2.28
C LYS A 251 13.80 11.95 -0.94
N ASN A 252 13.41 13.22 -0.67
CA ASN A 252 12.66 13.65 0.51
C ASN A 252 11.19 13.87 0.13
N TYR A 253 10.27 13.19 0.82
CA TYR A 253 8.82 13.25 0.58
C TYR A 253 8.10 14.26 1.49
N GLY A 254 8.86 15.10 2.17
CA GLY A 254 8.38 16.35 2.77
C GLY A 254 7.79 16.23 4.17
N TRP A 255 7.32 15.07 4.63
CA TRP A 255 6.72 14.95 5.96
C TRP A 255 7.73 15.28 7.07
N PRO A 256 7.37 16.13 8.09
CA PRO A 256 6.14 16.90 8.25
C PRO A 256 6.24 18.35 7.74
N LYS A 257 7.32 18.71 7.04
CA LYS A 257 7.58 20.09 6.59
C LYS A 257 6.56 20.56 5.54
N ALA A 258 6.10 19.65 4.70
CA ALA A 258 5.02 19.84 3.73
C ALA A 258 3.91 18.82 3.96
N SER A 259 2.64 19.21 3.77
CA SER A 259 1.49 18.30 3.84
C SER A 259 0.22 18.95 3.31
N TYR A 260 -0.65 18.13 2.71
CA TYR A 260 -2.01 18.51 2.34
C TYR A 260 -3.02 18.35 3.49
N GLY A 261 -2.60 17.76 4.60
CA GLY A 261 -3.41 17.53 5.79
C GLY A 261 -3.18 18.56 6.90
N ILE A 262 -3.97 18.43 7.96
CA ILE A 262 -3.91 19.25 9.17
C ILE A 262 -3.90 18.35 10.41
N ASN A 263 -3.57 18.87 11.59
CA ASN A 263 -3.69 18.11 12.84
C ASN A 263 -5.13 17.61 13.07
N TYR A 264 -5.29 16.52 13.80
CA TYR A 264 -6.62 16.02 14.19
C TYR A 264 -7.43 17.02 15.02
N SER A 265 -6.77 17.94 15.73
CA SER A 265 -7.40 19.09 16.42
C SER A 265 -8.01 20.13 15.48
N GLY A 266 -7.68 20.08 14.18
CA GLY A 266 -8.07 21.08 13.19
C GLY A 266 -7.04 22.20 12.99
N SER A 267 -6.02 22.31 13.84
CA SER A 267 -4.95 23.30 13.68
C SER A 267 -3.99 22.89 12.55
N LYS A 268 -3.39 23.86 11.89
CA LYS A 268 -2.32 23.61 10.92
C LYS A 268 -1.00 23.41 11.67
N PHE A 269 -0.17 22.48 11.21
CA PHE A 269 1.20 22.30 11.65
C PHE A 269 2.22 22.80 10.61
N THR A 270 1.77 22.95 9.36
CA THR A 270 2.51 23.60 8.27
C THR A 270 1.54 24.37 7.38
N ASN A 271 2.01 25.43 6.76
CA ASN A 271 1.28 26.15 5.70
C ASN A 271 1.77 25.73 4.29
N LYS A 272 2.78 24.86 4.23
CA LYS A 272 3.39 24.43 2.96
C LYS A 272 2.76 23.12 2.51
N LYS A 273 2.23 23.09 1.29
CA LYS A 273 1.78 21.85 0.63
C LYS A 273 2.93 21.20 -0.13
N THR A 274 3.82 22.00 -0.68
CA THR A 274 4.99 21.60 -1.44
C THR A 274 6.19 22.43 -1.01
N ILE A 275 7.40 21.91 -1.16
CA ILE A 275 8.67 22.59 -0.89
C ILE A 275 9.61 22.26 -2.05
N GLU A 276 10.29 23.26 -2.58
CA GLU A 276 11.31 23.07 -3.61
C GLU A 276 12.41 22.10 -3.11
N GLY A 277 12.80 21.16 -3.97
CA GLY A 277 13.77 20.10 -3.67
C GLY A 277 13.18 18.88 -2.94
N MET A 278 11.88 18.89 -2.62
CA MET A 278 11.16 17.75 -2.11
C MET A 278 10.22 17.17 -3.18
N GLU A 279 9.99 15.85 -3.13
CA GLU A 279 9.07 15.20 -4.06
C GLU A 279 7.63 15.54 -3.68
N ASN A 280 6.82 15.84 -4.68
CA ASN A 280 5.38 16.06 -4.52
C ASN A 280 4.65 14.76 -4.78
N PRO A 281 3.54 14.49 -4.07
CA PRO A 281 2.73 13.31 -4.34
C PRO A 281 2.12 13.37 -5.75
N LEU A 282 1.96 12.20 -6.36
CA LEU A 282 1.24 12.04 -7.63
C LEU A 282 -0.24 12.34 -7.47
N HIS A 283 -0.78 11.96 -6.33
CA HIS A 283 -2.16 12.11 -5.94
C HIS A 283 -2.26 12.27 -4.42
N HIS A 284 -3.30 12.98 -3.96
CA HIS A 284 -3.60 13.08 -2.54
C HIS A 284 -5.10 13.10 -2.29
N TRP A 285 -5.50 12.50 -1.15
CA TRP A 285 -6.89 12.52 -0.69
C TRP A 285 -7.09 13.52 0.44
N THR A 286 -8.02 14.43 0.22
CA THR A 286 -8.51 15.35 1.25
C THR A 286 -10.02 15.50 1.09
N PRO A 287 -10.82 14.91 2.00
CA PRO A 287 -10.45 14.29 3.29
C PRO A 287 -9.69 12.95 3.13
N SER A 288 -8.99 12.55 4.21
CA SER A 288 -8.30 11.26 4.31
C SER A 288 -9.26 10.09 4.08
N ILE A 289 -8.84 9.12 3.28
CA ILE A 289 -9.53 7.84 3.06
C ILE A 289 -8.96 6.71 3.91
N ALA A 290 -7.83 6.95 4.59
CA ALA A 290 -7.02 5.94 5.27
C ALA A 290 -6.68 4.77 4.32
N PRO A 291 -5.82 5.00 3.30
CA PRO A 291 -5.54 4.01 2.27
C PRO A 291 -4.88 2.76 2.86
N SER A 292 -5.29 1.58 2.37
CA SER A 292 -4.83 0.28 2.87
C SER A 292 -4.71 -0.72 1.74
N GLY A 293 -3.53 -1.32 1.64
CA GLY A 293 -3.21 -2.20 0.53
C GLY A 293 -3.30 -1.48 -0.83
N MET A 294 -2.51 -1.93 -1.78
CA MET A 294 -2.58 -1.46 -3.17
C MET A 294 -2.18 -2.61 -4.10
N ALA A 295 -2.70 -2.57 -5.32
CA ALA A 295 -2.31 -3.51 -6.36
C ALA A 295 -2.48 -2.87 -7.74
N PHE A 296 -1.51 -3.07 -8.62
CA PHE A 296 -1.69 -2.80 -10.04
C PHE A 296 -2.43 -3.96 -10.70
N VAL A 297 -3.43 -3.66 -11.51
CA VAL A 297 -4.09 -4.70 -12.29
C VAL A 297 -3.28 -5.00 -13.53
N ASN A 298 -2.68 -6.19 -13.55
CA ASN A 298 -1.91 -6.72 -14.65
C ASN A 298 -2.44 -8.12 -15.03
N SER A 299 -3.70 -8.16 -15.49
CA SER A 299 -4.38 -9.41 -15.82
C SER A 299 -5.47 -9.17 -16.86
N ASP A 300 -5.54 -10.04 -17.84
CA ASP A 300 -6.58 -10.04 -18.88
C ASP A 300 -7.96 -10.45 -18.36
N ARG A 301 -8.03 -10.93 -17.12
CA ARG A 301 -9.29 -11.37 -16.50
C ARG A 301 -10.27 -10.21 -16.29
N TYR A 302 -9.75 -9.00 -16.09
CA TYR A 302 -10.52 -7.77 -15.89
C TYR A 302 -10.01 -6.69 -16.84
N PRO A 303 -10.28 -6.79 -18.14
CA PRO A 303 -9.70 -5.90 -19.17
C PRO A 303 -10.04 -4.43 -18.93
N GLU A 304 -11.20 -4.12 -18.33
CA GLU A 304 -11.61 -2.76 -17.99
C GLU A 304 -10.80 -2.15 -16.82
N LEU A 305 -10.11 -2.99 -16.04
CA LEU A 305 -9.24 -2.56 -14.95
C LEU A 305 -7.74 -2.61 -15.31
N GLN A 306 -7.40 -3.20 -16.45
CA GLN A 306 -6.01 -3.36 -16.89
C GLN A 306 -5.23 -2.05 -16.83
N GLY A 307 -4.06 -2.06 -16.20
CA GLY A 307 -3.19 -0.90 -16.02
C GLY A 307 -3.62 0.08 -14.93
N LYS A 308 -4.77 -0.15 -14.28
CA LYS A 308 -5.23 0.70 -13.18
C LYS A 308 -4.61 0.29 -11.84
N LEU A 309 -4.55 1.25 -10.94
CA LEU A 309 -4.11 1.04 -9.56
C LEU A 309 -5.34 0.93 -8.64
N LEU A 310 -5.43 -0.15 -7.88
CA LEU A 310 -6.44 -0.36 -6.85
C LEU A 310 -5.88 0.05 -5.49
N VAL A 311 -6.64 0.83 -4.71
CA VAL A 311 -6.28 1.25 -3.35
C VAL A 311 -7.47 1.05 -2.42
N GLY A 312 -7.31 0.26 -1.38
CA GLY A 312 -8.35 0.07 -0.36
C GLY A 312 -8.54 1.31 0.53
N SER A 313 -9.76 1.56 0.98
CA SER A 313 -10.08 2.60 1.95
C SER A 313 -10.58 1.99 3.25
N LEU A 314 -9.79 2.08 4.34
CA LEU A 314 -10.21 1.64 5.67
C LEU A 314 -11.34 2.50 6.24
N LYS A 315 -11.31 3.79 5.94
CA LYS A 315 -12.29 4.73 6.53
C LYS A 315 -13.67 4.58 5.95
N PHE A 316 -13.77 4.33 4.65
CA PHE A 316 -15.04 4.33 3.93
C PHE A 316 -15.43 2.97 3.37
N GLN A 317 -14.58 1.95 3.54
CA GLN A 317 -14.85 0.55 3.17
C GLN A 317 -15.20 0.38 1.68
N TYR A 318 -14.40 1.01 0.80
CA TYR A 318 -14.45 0.84 -0.65
C TYR A 318 -13.04 0.59 -1.22
N VAL A 319 -12.98 0.18 -2.46
CA VAL A 319 -11.75 0.16 -3.25
C VAL A 319 -11.78 1.35 -4.23
N SER A 320 -10.76 2.21 -4.14
CA SER A 320 -10.51 3.26 -5.12
C SER A 320 -9.81 2.65 -6.33
N VAL A 321 -10.38 2.83 -7.52
CA VAL A 321 -9.82 2.47 -8.81
C VAL A 321 -9.24 3.70 -9.45
N CYS A 322 -7.91 3.82 -9.45
CA CYS A 322 -7.19 4.96 -10.00
C CYS A 322 -6.76 4.67 -11.45
N GLU A 323 -7.30 5.43 -12.39
CA GLU A 323 -6.84 5.42 -13.78
C GLU A 323 -5.57 6.27 -13.91
N LEU A 324 -4.55 5.69 -14.54
CA LEU A 324 -3.24 6.30 -14.66
C LEU A 324 -2.98 6.76 -16.10
N ASN A 325 -2.44 7.98 -16.25
CA ASN A 325 -1.94 8.47 -17.52
C ASN A 325 -0.62 9.24 -17.28
N ASN A 326 0.45 8.81 -17.95
CA ASN A 326 1.78 9.39 -17.79
C ASN A 326 2.22 9.53 -16.32
N GLY A 327 2.00 8.47 -15.52
CA GLY A 327 2.37 8.43 -14.11
C GLY A 327 1.52 9.32 -13.19
N LYS A 328 0.36 9.80 -13.65
CA LYS A 328 -0.58 10.62 -12.85
C LYS A 328 -1.91 9.93 -12.73
N VAL A 329 -2.57 10.08 -11.60
CA VAL A 329 -3.98 9.69 -11.41
C VAL A 329 -4.84 10.73 -12.13
N VAL A 330 -5.51 10.32 -13.20
CA VAL A 330 -6.38 11.20 -14.02
C VAL A 330 -7.86 11.03 -13.74
N LYS A 331 -8.24 9.87 -13.19
CA LYS A 331 -9.61 9.57 -12.79
C LYS A 331 -9.59 8.62 -11.59
N GLU A 332 -10.56 8.78 -10.72
CA GLU A 332 -10.80 7.90 -9.57
C GLU A 332 -12.25 7.43 -9.60
N GLU A 333 -12.46 6.13 -9.47
CA GLU A 333 -13.78 5.51 -9.29
C GLU A 333 -13.78 4.71 -7.99
N LYS A 334 -14.95 4.56 -7.38
CA LYS A 334 -15.13 3.76 -6.15
C LYS A 334 -15.95 2.53 -6.49
N ILE A 335 -15.47 1.38 -6.05
CA ILE A 335 -16.14 0.11 -6.20
C ILE A 335 -16.24 -0.60 -4.84
N LEU A 336 -17.30 -1.44 -4.64
CA LEU A 336 -17.63 -2.24 -3.44
C LEU A 336 -18.20 -1.44 -2.29
#